data_b91c6e675ae86b0b36f31859044a16cd
#
_entry.id   b91c6e675ae86b0b36f31859044a16cd
#
_cell.length_a   1.000
_cell.length_b   1.000
_cell.length_c   1.000
_cell.angle_alpha   90.00
_cell.angle_beta   90.00
_cell.angle_gamma   90.00
#
_symmetry.space_group_name_H-M   'P 1'
#
loop_
_entity.id
_entity.type
_entity.pdbx_description
1 polymer ?
#
loop_
_entity_poly.entity_id
_entity_poly.type
_entity_poly.pdbx_seq_one_letter_code
_entity_poly.pdbx_strand_id
1 'polypeptide(L)'
;MEGKNTRLSVRLIPDSPDDLLILEEERTTPDDAALQRFGLTLREAEVLHWVAEGKSNHDIGTILHANPRTVAKHVERIMAKLGVETRTAAAIRARTDA
;
A
#
# COMPACT_ATOMS: atom_id res chain seq x y z
N MET A 1 -14.30 -14.98 9.25
CA MET A 1 -14.33 -14.59 8.91
C MET A 1 -13.73 -14.42 8.45
N GLU A 2 -13.58 -14.47 8.21
CA GLU A 2 -13.04 -14.43 7.64
C GLU A 2 -12.48 -13.49 7.52
N GLY A 3 -11.71 -13.45 7.57
CA GLY A 3 -11.10 -12.48 7.48
C GLY A 3 -11.37 -11.80 6.38
N LYS A 4 -12.02 -10.96 6.40
CA LYS A 4 -12.32 -10.35 5.35
C LYS A 4 -11.25 -9.63 4.80
N ASN A 5 -10.23 -9.26 5.36
CA ASN A 5 -9.20 -8.54 4.81
C ASN A 5 -8.09 -9.39 4.28
N THR A 6 -8.22 -10.67 4.25
CA THR A 6 -7.17 -11.47 3.74
C THR A 6 -7.71 -12.56 2.95
N ARG A 7 -6.98 -13.06 2.02
CA ARG A 7 -7.37 -14.18 1.29
C ARG A 7 -6.14 -14.96 1.05
N LEU A 8 -6.22 -16.21 1.04
CA LEU A 8 -5.11 -17.03 0.79
C LEU A 8 -5.00 -17.34 -0.66
N SER A 9 -3.84 -17.21 -1.17
CA SER A 9 -3.63 -17.50 -2.56
C SER A 9 -2.62 -18.56 -2.67
N VAL A 10 -2.87 -19.52 -3.47
CA VAL A 10 -1.95 -20.59 -3.69
C VAL A 10 -1.36 -20.38 -5.04
N ARG A 11 -0.07 -20.22 -5.16
CA ARG A 11 0.52 -20.01 -6.39
C ARG A 11 1.58 -21.00 -6.63
N LEU A 12 1.70 -21.51 -7.76
CA LEU A 12 2.70 -22.43 -8.10
C LEU A 12 3.84 -21.67 -8.61
N ILE A 13 5.01 -21.87 -8.15
CA ILE A 13 6.17 -21.20 -8.64
C ILE A 13 6.98 -22.21 -9.37
N PRO A 14 6.87 -22.22 -10.60
CA PRO A 14 7.48 -23.21 -11.43
C PRO A 14 8.94 -23.45 -11.21
N ASP A 15 9.68 -22.49 -10.92
CA ASP A 15 11.05 -22.71 -10.73
C ASP A 15 11.43 -23.05 -9.35
N SER A 16 10.50 -23.25 -8.50
CA SER A 16 10.79 -23.50 -7.16
C SER A 16 11.04 -24.98 -6.98
N PRO A 17 11.93 -25.35 -6.20
CA PRO A 17 12.21 -26.74 -5.98
C PRO A 17 11.00 -27.42 -5.44
N ASP A 18 10.23 -26.79 -4.67
CA ASP A 18 9.07 -27.35 -4.15
C ASP A 18 7.96 -27.20 -5.00
N ASP A 19 7.98 -26.48 -5.88
CA ASP A 19 6.93 -26.29 -6.77
C ASP A 19 5.73 -26.00 -6.00
N LEU A 20 5.74 -26.03 -4.87
CA LEU A 20 4.64 -25.86 -4.15
C LEU A 20 4.41 -24.65 -3.76
N LEU A 21 3.69 -24.24 -3.72
CA LEU A 21 3.31 -23.16 -3.44
C LEU A 21 3.41 -22.48 -2.38
N ILE A 22 3.33 -21.44 -2.30
CA ILE A 22 3.37 -20.67 -1.39
C ILE A 22 2.17 -20.15 -1.06
N LEU A 23 1.78 -20.25 0.02
CA LEU A 23 0.71 -19.71 0.36
C LEU A 23 0.91 -18.34 0.71
N GLU A 24 0.49 -17.39 0.07
CA GLU A 24 0.61 -16.08 0.39
C GLU A 24 -0.60 -15.50 0.91
N GLU A 25 -0.63 -14.79 1.96
CA GLU A 25 -1.77 -14.13 2.38
C GLU A 25 -1.83 -12.83 1.76
N GLU A 26 -2.76 -12.57 0.95
CA GLU A 26 -2.90 -11.31 0.34
C GLU A 26 -3.75 -10.48 1.19
N ARG A 27 -3.38 -9.37 1.65
CA ARG A 27 -4.15 -8.52 2.41
C ARG A 27 -4.79 -7.55 1.63
N THR A 28 -5.99 -7.36 1.78
CA THR A 28 -6.63 -6.44 0.91
C THR A 28 -6.81 -5.33 1.75
N THR A 29 -7.05 -5.17 2.64
CA THR A 29 -7.24 -4.16 3.40
C THR A 29 -7.09 -2.88 3.36
N PRO A 30 -6.36 -2.27 3.90
CA PRO A 30 -6.39 -0.85 3.91
C PRO A 30 -6.32 -0.35 2.54
N ASP A 31 -5.65 -1.03 1.69
CA ASP A 31 -5.49 -0.58 0.33
C ASP A 31 -6.80 -0.46 -0.38
N ASP A 32 -7.63 -1.44 -0.29
CA ASP A 32 -8.91 -1.37 -0.94
C ASP A 32 -9.75 -0.28 -0.34
N ALA A 33 -9.72 -0.13 0.95
CA ALA A 33 -10.50 0.87 1.59
C ALA A 33 -10.05 2.25 1.15
N ALA A 34 -8.76 2.46 1.03
CA ALA A 34 -8.25 3.75 0.62
C ALA A 34 -8.66 4.06 -0.78
N LEU A 35 -8.63 3.08 -1.63
CA LEU A 35 -9.01 3.28 -2.99
C LEU A 35 -10.43 3.79 -3.08
N GLN A 36 -11.31 3.17 -2.41
CA GLN A 36 -12.67 3.58 -2.46
C GLN A 36 -12.99 4.81 -1.67
N ARG A 37 -12.46 4.91 -0.49
CA ARG A 37 -12.74 6.03 0.32
C ARG A 37 -12.15 7.33 -0.12
N PHE A 38 -10.95 7.33 -0.59
CA PHE A 38 -10.30 8.56 -0.95
C PHE A 38 -10.08 8.76 -2.43
N GLY A 39 -10.49 7.83 -3.22
CA GLY A 39 -10.29 7.97 -4.67
C GLY A 39 -8.86 7.83 -5.09
N LEU A 40 -8.10 7.05 -4.37
CA LEU A 40 -6.70 6.88 -4.72
C LEU A 40 -6.52 5.85 -5.81
N THR A 41 -5.46 5.99 -6.56
CA THR A 41 -5.13 4.96 -7.52
C THR A 41 -4.44 3.85 -6.73
N LEU A 42 -4.28 2.73 -7.35
CA LEU A 42 -3.65 1.61 -6.68
C LEU A 42 -2.26 1.96 -6.21
N ARG A 43 -1.48 2.61 -7.07
CA ARG A 43 -0.13 2.98 -6.67
C ARG A 43 -0.14 4.00 -5.54
N GLU A 44 -1.07 4.93 -5.57
CA GLU A 44 -1.17 5.88 -4.49
C GLU A 44 -1.51 5.19 -3.18
N ALA A 45 -2.37 4.20 -3.26
CA ALA A 45 -2.74 3.47 -2.06
C ALA A 45 -1.53 2.72 -1.51
N GLU A 46 -0.72 2.16 -2.40
CA GLU A 46 0.48 1.47 -1.95
C GLU A 46 1.44 2.44 -1.27
N VAL A 47 1.60 3.61 -1.85
CA VAL A 47 2.48 4.60 -1.27
C VAL A 47 1.95 5.03 0.09
N LEU A 48 0.65 5.25 0.18
CA LEU A 48 0.07 5.68 1.43
C LEU A 48 0.27 4.63 2.52
N HIS A 49 0.18 3.39 2.16
CA HIS A 49 0.40 2.32 3.11
C HIS A 49 1.79 2.46 3.75
N TRP A 50 2.79 2.70 2.94
CA TRP A 50 4.15 2.80 3.47
C TRP A 50 4.39 4.12 4.20
N VAL A 51 3.68 5.16 3.80
CA VAL A 51 3.76 6.41 4.51
C VAL A 51 3.22 6.19 5.92
N ALA A 52 2.14 5.45 6.03
CA ALA A 52 1.54 5.15 7.32
C ALA A 52 2.45 4.29 8.18
N GLU A 53 3.30 3.49 7.52
CA GLU A 53 4.23 2.66 8.24
C GLU A 53 5.50 3.43 8.62
N GLY A 54 5.56 4.68 8.28
CA GLY A 54 6.70 5.50 8.68
C GLY A 54 7.89 5.47 7.73
N LYS A 55 7.71 4.98 6.53
CA LYS A 55 8.82 4.89 5.60
C LYS A 55 9.06 6.21 4.90
N SER A 56 10.29 6.48 4.56
CA SER A 56 10.62 7.70 3.86
C SER A 56 10.38 7.50 2.36
N ASN A 57 10.43 8.58 1.61
CA ASN A 57 10.24 8.47 0.17
C ASN A 57 11.33 7.61 -0.45
N HIS A 58 12.54 7.71 0.07
CA HIS A 58 13.63 6.91 -0.44
C HIS A 58 13.35 5.42 -0.18
N ASP A 59 12.92 5.10 1.01
CA ASP A 59 12.59 3.73 1.34
C ASP A 59 11.44 3.20 0.51
N ILE A 60 10.44 4.03 0.33
CA ILE A 60 9.29 3.61 -0.44
C ILE A 60 9.71 3.37 -1.88
N GLY A 61 10.59 4.23 -2.38
CA GLY A 61 11.09 4.04 -3.73
C GLY A 61 11.80 2.72 -3.87
N THR A 62 12.58 2.35 -2.86
CA THR A 62 13.28 1.09 -2.89
C THR A 62 12.29 -0.07 -2.85
N ILE A 63 11.32 0.02 -1.99
CA ILE A 63 10.33 -1.03 -1.86
C ILE A 63 9.50 -1.21 -3.11
N LEU A 64 9.08 -0.11 -3.71
CA LEU A 64 8.24 -0.18 -4.88
C LEU A 64 8.98 -0.05 -6.20
N HIS A 65 10.29 0.00 -6.14
CA HIS A 65 11.11 0.12 -7.35
C HIS A 65 10.74 1.39 -8.11
N ALA A 66 10.66 2.49 -7.39
CA ALA A 66 10.31 3.75 -8.01
C ALA A 66 11.30 4.82 -7.58
N ASN A 67 11.39 5.85 -8.36
CA ASN A 67 12.28 6.92 -8.05
C ASN A 67 11.70 7.72 -6.90
N PRO A 68 12.48 8.14 -5.93
CA PRO A 68 11.95 8.91 -4.81
C PRO A 68 11.21 10.18 -5.22
N ARG A 69 11.57 10.78 -6.36
CA ARG A 69 10.87 11.93 -6.82
C ARG A 69 9.50 11.56 -7.25
N THR A 70 9.33 10.41 -7.84
CA THR A 70 8.03 9.90 -8.25
C THR A 70 7.20 9.62 -7.01
N VAL A 71 7.84 9.07 -5.98
CA VAL A 71 7.13 8.80 -4.75
C VAL A 71 6.65 10.12 -4.15
N ALA A 72 7.48 11.15 -4.20
CA ALA A 72 7.09 12.44 -3.67
C ALA A 72 5.86 12.98 -4.38
N LYS A 73 5.78 12.78 -5.68
CA LYS A 73 4.63 13.24 -6.40
C LYS A 73 3.39 12.48 -6.03
N HIS A 74 3.53 11.20 -5.79
CA HIS A 74 2.40 10.41 -5.34
C HIS A 74 1.93 10.91 -3.98
N VAL A 75 2.88 11.25 -3.11
CA VAL A 75 2.52 11.73 -1.79
C VAL A 75 1.77 13.04 -1.88
N GLU A 76 2.20 13.92 -2.78
CA GLU A 76 1.51 15.16 -2.98
C GLU A 76 0.07 14.94 -3.41
N ARG A 77 -0.13 14.05 -4.33
CA ARG A 77 -1.47 13.78 -4.81
C ARG A 77 -2.32 13.14 -3.75
N ILE A 78 -1.71 12.27 -2.96
CA ILE A 78 -2.41 11.63 -1.87
C ILE A 78 -2.88 12.68 -0.88
N MET A 79 -2.00 13.60 -0.52
CA MET A 79 -2.36 14.60 0.46
C MET A 79 -3.50 15.45 -0.07
N ALA A 80 -3.47 15.75 -1.34
CA ALA A 80 -4.55 16.55 -1.92
C ALA A 80 -5.86 15.77 -1.87
N LYS A 81 -5.81 14.50 -2.17
CA LYS A 81 -7.05 13.71 -2.18
C LYS A 81 -7.58 13.48 -0.78
N LEU A 82 -6.71 13.38 0.19
CA LEU A 82 -7.16 13.18 1.54
C LEU A 82 -7.52 14.51 2.20
N GLY A 83 -7.17 15.61 1.59
CA GLY A 83 -7.50 16.90 2.15
C GLY A 83 -6.65 17.25 3.35
N VAL A 84 -5.40 16.79 3.37
CA VAL A 84 -4.51 17.09 4.48
C VAL A 84 -3.32 17.86 3.97
N GLU A 85 -2.63 18.54 4.87
CA GLU A 85 -1.53 19.34 4.47
C GLU A 85 -0.18 18.87 4.90
N THR A 86 -0.09 17.79 5.63
CA THR A 86 1.21 17.27 6.02
C THR A 86 1.24 15.78 5.83
N ARG A 87 2.45 15.28 5.72
CA ARG A 87 2.65 13.86 5.56
C ARG A 87 2.19 13.13 6.81
N THR A 88 2.44 13.71 7.97
CA THR A 88 2.02 13.09 9.21
C THR A 88 0.50 12.99 9.28
N ALA A 89 -0.19 14.04 8.83
CA ALA A 89 -1.64 14.01 8.85
C ALA A 89 -2.14 12.93 7.91
N ALA A 90 -1.46 12.74 6.78
CA ALA A 90 -1.86 11.70 5.85
C ALA A 90 -1.68 10.33 6.50
N ALA A 91 -0.58 10.15 7.21
CA ALA A 91 -0.32 8.88 7.85
C ALA A 91 -1.38 8.58 8.91
N ILE A 92 -1.72 9.59 9.68
CA ILE A 92 -2.71 9.41 10.72
C ILE A 92 -4.06 9.10 10.11
N ARG A 93 -4.40 9.80 9.04
CA ARG A 93 -5.66 9.59 8.40
C ARG A 93 -5.75 8.17 7.88
N ALA A 94 -4.67 7.68 7.31
CA ALA A 94 -4.65 6.33 6.78
C ALA A 94 -4.86 5.31 7.88
N ARG A 95 -4.26 5.54 9.02
CA ARG A 95 -4.38 4.58 10.09
C ARG A 95 -5.72 4.64 10.75
N THR A 96 -6.25 5.81 10.88
CA THR A 96 -7.53 5.98 11.53
C THR A 96 -8.66 5.47 10.70
N ASP A 97 -8.60 5.66 9.42
CA ASP A 97 -9.67 5.23 8.57
C ASP A 97 -9.54 3.83 8.09
N ALA A 98 -8.49 3.16 8.41
CA ALA A 98 -8.31 1.78 7.97
C ALA A 98 -9.07 0.78 8.84
#